data_1006068d9cc75df8e40619708234f13c
#
_entry.id   1006068d9cc75df8e40619708234f13c
#
_cell.length_a   1.000
_cell.length_b   1.000
_cell.length_c   1.000
_cell.angle_alpha   90.00
_cell.angle_beta   90.00
_cell.angle_gamma   90.00
#
_symmetry.space_group_name_H-M   'P 1'
#
loop_
_entity.id
_entity.type
_entity.pdbx_description
1 polymer ?
#
loop_
_entity_poly.entity_id
_entity_poly.type
_entity_poly.pdbx_seq_one_letter_code
_entity_poly.pdbx_strand_id
1 'polypeptide(L)' 'MKKYILILLAVCCTGLAGCSGDQGKQQLETAQFEEKQNNREHAIKLYEEVVTRYPGSPNAKIAQERLNAFKGGK' A
#
# COMPACT_ATOMS: atom_id res chain seq x y z
N MET A 1 -32.66 -3.30 -14.00
CA MET A 1 -31.87 -2.68 -12.96
C MET A 1 -30.85 -3.62 -12.36
N LYS A 2 -31.28 -4.84 -12.07
CA LYS A 2 -30.34 -5.81 -11.55
C LYS A 2 -29.21 -6.06 -12.53
N LYS A 3 -29.51 -6.02 -13.80
CA LYS A 3 -28.50 -6.23 -14.83
C LYS A 3 -27.39 -5.18 -14.72
N TYR A 4 -27.79 -3.96 -14.49
CA TYR A 4 -26.81 -2.89 -14.42
C TYR A 4 -25.90 -3.03 -13.23
N ILE A 5 -26.48 -3.46 -12.13
CA ILE A 5 -25.70 -3.68 -10.90
C ILE A 5 -24.66 -4.75 -11.14
N LEU A 6 -25.05 -5.82 -11.80
CA LEU A 6 -24.12 -6.90 -12.09
C LEU A 6 -22.98 -6.43 -12.98
N ILE A 7 -23.31 -5.61 -13.96
CA ILE A 7 -22.31 -5.09 -14.85
C ILE A 7 -21.33 -4.21 -14.10
N LEU A 8 -21.84 -3.39 -13.20
CA LEU A 8 -20.98 -2.53 -12.40
C LEU A 8 -20.05 -3.34 -11.55
N LEU A 9 -20.54 -4.40 -10.95
CA LEU A 9 -19.72 -5.27 -10.14
C LEU A 9 -18.60 -5.89 -10.96
N ALA A 10 -18.94 -6.31 -12.16
CA ALA A 10 -17.95 -6.92 -13.02
C ALA A 10 -16.84 -5.93 -13.35
N VAL A 11 -17.23 -4.70 -13.61
CA VAL A 11 -16.24 -3.67 -13.92
C VAL A 11 -15.34 -3.41 -12.74
N CYS A 12 -15.91 -3.37 -11.56
CA CYS A 12 -15.12 -3.17 -10.36
C CYS A 12 -14.10 -4.28 -10.16
N CYS A 13 -14.53 -5.51 -10.37
CA CYS A 13 -13.62 -6.64 -10.24
C CYS A 13 -12.48 -6.54 -11.22
N THR A 14 -12.79 -6.15 -12.43
CA THR A 14 -11.78 -6.01 -13.45
C THR A 14 -10.77 -4.94 -13.05
N GLY A 15 -11.26 -3.84 -12.53
CA GLY A 15 -10.39 -2.79 -12.08
C GLY A 15 -9.46 -3.22 -10.98
N LEU A 16 -10.01 -3.96 -10.02
CA LEU A 16 -9.20 -4.47 -8.93
C LEU A 16 -8.13 -5.42 -9.43
N ALA A 17 -8.51 -6.28 -10.37
CA ALA A 17 -7.55 -7.22 -10.92
C ALA A 17 -6.40 -6.47 -11.58
N GLY A 18 -6.72 -5.40 -12.27
CA GLY A 18 -5.70 -4.63 -12.94
C GLY A 18 -4.74 -3.97 -11.97
N CYS A 19 -5.23 -3.62 -10.79
CA CYS A 19 -4.41 -2.95 -9.80
C CYS A 19 -3.68 -3.91 -8.88
N SER A 20 -4.03 -5.19 -8.93
CA SER A 20 -3.51 -6.12 -7.95
C SER A 20 -2.00 -6.27 -8.03
N GLY A 21 -1.40 -5.99 -9.18
CA GLY A 21 0.03 -6.13 -9.32
C GLY A 21 0.83 -5.13 -8.52
N ASP A 22 0.22 -4.04 -8.17
CA ASP A 22 0.92 -2.97 -7.47
C ASP A 22 0.91 -3.16 -5.97
N GLN A 23 -0.23 -3.38 -5.41
CA GLN A 23 -0.40 -3.68 -3.99
C GLN A 23 0.48 -2.82 -3.09
N GLY A 24 0.48 -1.51 -3.34
CA GLY A 24 1.21 -0.61 -2.49
C GLY A 24 2.65 -0.41 -2.87
N LYS A 25 3.08 -0.93 -4.00
CA LYS A 25 4.45 -0.79 -4.43
C LYS A 25 4.82 0.68 -4.58
N GLN A 26 3.93 1.48 -5.15
CA GLN A 26 4.20 2.88 -5.37
C GLN A 26 4.38 3.60 -4.04
N GLN A 27 3.49 3.34 -3.08
CA GLN A 27 3.62 3.95 -1.78
C GLN A 27 4.88 3.49 -1.09
N LEU A 28 5.22 2.22 -1.23
CA LEU A 28 6.43 1.71 -0.60
C LEU A 28 7.67 2.40 -1.15
N GLU A 29 7.76 2.52 -2.46
CA GLU A 29 8.90 3.16 -3.08
C GLU A 29 8.98 4.62 -2.68
N THR A 30 7.84 5.30 -2.63
CA THR A 30 7.83 6.68 -2.21
C THR A 30 8.26 6.81 -0.76
N ALA A 31 7.81 5.89 0.09
CA ALA A 31 8.21 5.91 1.49
C ALA A 31 9.73 5.75 1.62
N GLN A 32 10.29 4.85 0.85
CA GLN A 32 11.74 4.65 0.89
C GLN A 32 12.47 5.89 0.41
N PHE A 33 11.92 6.55 -0.59
CA PHE A 33 12.51 7.80 -1.08
C PHE A 33 12.44 8.88 -0.01
N GLU A 34 11.29 9.02 0.65
CA GLU A 34 11.14 10.01 1.70
C GLU A 34 12.08 9.69 2.86
N GLU A 35 12.29 8.43 3.12
CA GLU A 35 13.22 8.04 4.18
C GLU A 35 14.62 8.54 3.86
N LYS A 36 15.03 8.45 2.61
CA LYS A 36 16.33 8.93 2.20
C LYS A 36 16.43 10.45 2.31
N GLN A 37 15.30 11.13 2.14
CA GLN A 37 15.26 12.57 2.24
C GLN A 37 15.14 13.05 3.69
N ASN A 38 15.18 12.13 4.64
CA ASN A 38 15.03 12.47 6.06
C ASN A 38 13.62 12.93 6.41
N ASN A 39 12.65 12.60 5.59
CA ASN A 39 11.25 12.87 5.89
C ASN A 39 10.65 11.67 6.61
N ARG A 40 11.11 11.43 7.83
CA ARG A 40 10.72 10.23 8.55
C ARG A 40 9.22 10.15 8.79
N GLU A 41 8.64 11.26 9.21
CA GLU A 41 7.20 11.26 9.49
C GLU A 41 6.40 10.91 8.27
N HIS A 42 6.76 11.47 7.13
CA HIS A 42 6.05 11.19 5.90
C HIS A 42 6.28 9.74 5.46
N ALA A 43 7.50 9.28 5.60
CA ALA A 43 7.81 7.90 5.26
C ALA A 43 7.01 6.94 6.11
N ILE A 44 6.92 7.21 7.41
CA ILE A 44 6.16 6.36 8.31
C ILE A 44 4.70 6.30 7.89
N LYS A 45 4.12 7.43 7.54
CA LYS A 45 2.73 7.45 7.10
C LYS A 45 2.53 6.62 5.86
N LEU A 46 3.45 6.70 4.91
CA LEU A 46 3.33 5.92 3.68
C LEU A 46 3.49 4.43 3.96
N TYR A 47 4.42 4.07 4.83
CA TYR A 47 4.56 2.67 5.20
C TYR A 47 3.29 2.16 5.89
N GLU A 48 2.74 2.96 6.79
CA GLU A 48 1.51 2.57 7.46
C GLU A 48 0.37 2.42 6.47
N GLU A 49 0.34 3.27 5.47
CA GLU A 49 -0.70 3.19 4.46
C GLU A 49 -0.61 1.86 3.70
N VAL A 50 0.60 1.43 3.36
CA VAL A 50 0.76 0.16 2.68
C VAL A 50 0.26 -0.98 3.55
N VAL A 51 0.62 -0.98 4.82
CA VAL A 51 0.20 -2.04 5.73
C VAL A 51 -1.31 -2.05 5.89
N THR A 52 -1.91 -0.86 5.96
CA THR A 52 -3.34 -0.76 6.20
C THR A 52 -4.15 -1.15 4.96
N ARG A 53 -3.72 -0.70 3.81
CA ARG A 53 -4.48 -0.92 2.59
C ARG A 53 -4.23 -2.29 1.99
N TYR A 54 -3.04 -2.79 2.11
CA TYR A 54 -2.67 -4.05 1.46
C TYR A 54 -2.07 -5.02 2.45
N PRO A 55 -2.81 -5.34 3.51
CA PRO A 55 -2.30 -6.21 4.58
C PRO A 55 -2.05 -7.61 4.09
N GLY A 56 -1.10 -8.18 3.98
CA GLY A 56 -0.87 -9.52 3.45
C GLY A 56 -0.09 -9.52 2.18
N SER A 57 0.19 -8.36 1.64
CA SER A 57 1.01 -8.28 0.45
C SER A 57 2.48 -8.31 0.84
N PRO A 58 3.35 -8.70 -0.09
CA PRO A 58 4.79 -8.64 0.19
C PRO A 58 5.25 -7.23 0.53
N ASN A 59 4.66 -6.24 -0.10
CA ASN A 59 5.04 -4.86 0.17
C ASN A 59 4.65 -4.45 1.58
N ALA A 60 3.52 -4.95 2.07
CA ALA A 60 3.10 -4.66 3.43
C ALA A 60 4.09 -5.24 4.44
N LYS A 61 4.62 -6.40 4.12
CA LYS A 61 5.61 -7.02 5.00
C LYS A 61 6.86 -6.15 5.09
N ILE A 62 7.33 -5.67 3.95
CA ILE A 62 8.48 -4.80 3.93
C ILE A 62 8.19 -3.52 4.70
N ALA A 63 7.02 -2.94 4.47
CA ALA A 63 6.64 -1.73 5.17
C ALA A 63 6.60 -1.95 6.68
N GLN A 64 6.07 -3.09 7.09
CA GLN A 64 6.01 -3.40 8.53
C GLN A 64 7.40 -3.50 9.13
N GLU A 65 8.31 -4.11 8.40
CA GLU A 65 9.68 -4.21 8.89
C GLU A 65 10.32 -2.84 9.05
N ARG A 66 10.07 -1.95 8.08
CA ARG A 66 10.61 -0.61 8.19
C ARG A 66 10.00 0.15 9.36
N LEU A 67 8.69 -0.02 9.56
CA LEU A 67 8.03 0.62 10.68
C LEU A 67 8.60 0.13 12.00
N ASN A 68 8.86 -1.15 12.11
CA ASN A 68 9.45 -1.69 13.32
C ASN A 68 10.84 -1.11 13.55
N ALA A 69 11.58 -0.92 12.49
CA ALA A 69 12.91 -0.32 12.60
C ALA A 69 12.84 1.09 13.13
N PHE A 70 11.86 1.87 12.67
CA PHE A 70 11.69 3.22 13.17
C PHE A 70 11.36 3.23 14.65
N LYS A 71 10.52 2.31 15.07
CA LYS A 71 10.09 2.27 16.48
C LYS A 71 11.20 1.75 17.38
N GLY A 72 11.86 0.71 16.95
CA GLY A 72 12.85 0.09 17.81
C GLY A 72 14.23 0.71 17.69
N GLY A 73 14.49 1.36 16.58
CA GLY A 73 15.81 1.89 16.32
C GLY A 73 16.11 3.17 17.04
N LYS A 74 15.13 3.71 17.81
CA LYS A 74 15.45 4.92 18.49
C LYS A 74 16.04 4.65 19.77
#